data_2a88b1ff6062e2f260fbf0901a8354b7
#
_entry.id   2a88b1ff6062e2f260fbf0901a8354b7
#
_cell.length_a   1.000
_cell.length_b   1.000
_cell.length_c   1.000
_cell.angle_alpha   90.00
_cell.angle_beta   90.00
_cell.angle_gamma   90.00
#
_symmetry.space_group_name_H-M   'P 1'
#
loop_
_entity.id
_entity.type
_entity.pdbx_description
1 polymer ?
#
loop_
_entity_poly.entity_id
_entity_poly.type
_entity_poly.pdbx_seq_one_letter_code
_entity_poly.pdbx_strand_id
1 'polypeptide(L)'
;GVMYNGLTTVSFELFDTKPNNGGFACIPGSHKANVQLPEKWRDLSTGVNECIERVAAKPGDAIIFTEALTHGTLPWEVDEKRTTVFYKFSPHALTWSADFFNPDDFVGYEDMDRRKLALLEKPNARYPQRPR
;
A
#
# COMPACT_ATOMS: atom_id res chain seq x y z
N GLY A 1 -11.22 -4.59 20.29
CA GLY A 1 -11.45 -5.34 19.05
C GLY A 1 -10.19 -6.06 18.57
N VAL A 2 -10.37 -7.09 17.80
CA VAL A 2 -9.25 -7.79 17.17
C VAL A 2 -8.98 -7.15 15.82
N MET A 3 -7.74 -6.77 15.56
CA MET A 3 -7.32 -6.18 14.30
C MET A 3 -6.79 -7.29 13.38
N TYR A 4 -7.42 -7.47 12.24
CA TYR A 4 -6.94 -8.40 11.22
C TYR A 4 -6.21 -7.61 10.14
N ASN A 5 -4.91 -7.81 10.06
CA ASN A 5 -4.08 -7.20 9.02
C ASN A 5 -3.18 -8.24 8.39
N GLY A 6 -3.44 -8.56 7.14
CA GLY A 6 -2.65 -9.51 6.35
C GLY A 6 -1.82 -8.86 5.26
N LEU A 7 -1.95 -7.56 5.06
CA LEU A 7 -1.27 -6.85 3.97
C LEU A 7 -0.86 -5.44 4.41
N THR A 8 0.39 -5.10 4.19
CA THR A 8 0.94 -3.76 4.40
C THR A 8 1.42 -3.21 3.06
N THR A 9 0.99 -2.01 2.75
CA THR A 9 1.39 -1.30 1.54
C THR A 9 2.38 -0.21 1.88
N VAL A 10 3.42 -0.10 1.05
CA VAL A 10 4.35 1.02 1.01
C VAL A 10 4.17 1.71 -0.34
N SER A 11 3.76 2.97 -0.31
CA SER A 11 3.56 3.81 -1.49
C SER A 11 4.69 4.82 -1.56
N PHE A 12 5.50 4.77 -2.61
CA PHE A 12 6.53 5.77 -2.87
C PHE A 12 6.01 6.80 -3.85
N GLU A 13 5.97 8.05 -3.43
CA GLU A 13 5.51 9.16 -4.26
C GLU A 13 6.68 9.70 -5.09
N LEU A 14 6.50 9.75 -6.41
CA LEU A 14 7.53 10.26 -7.33
C LEU A 14 7.28 11.72 -7.74
N PHE A 15 6.13 12.28 -7.37
CA PHE A 15 5.72 13.66 -7.67
C PHE A 15 5.14 14.33 -6.44
N ASP A 16 5.16 15.65 -6.43
CA ASP A 16 4.56 16.47 -5.38
C ASP A 16 3.03 16.29 -5.39
N THR A 17 2.47 15.95 -4.25
CA THR A 17 1.02 15.82 -4.06
C THR A 17 0.59 16.76 -2.94
N LYS A 18 -0.11 17.84 -3.29
CA LYS A 18 -0.66 18.79 -2.34
C LYS A 18 -2.05 18.30 -1.88
N PRO A 19 -2.54 18.73 -0.71
CA PRO A 19 -3.84 18.28 -0.20
C PRO A 19 -5.01 18.52 -1.15
N ASN A 20 -4.92 19.54 -1.99
CA ASN A 20 -6.00 19.90 -2.91
C ASN A 20 -5.84 19.31 -4.33
N ASN A 21 -4.80 18.50 -4.56
CA ASN A 21 -4.57 17.89 -5.87
C ASN A 21 -5.32 16.57 -6.06
N GLY A 22 -5.93 16.03 -5.00
CA GLY A 22 -6.43 14.66 -4.99
C GLY A 22 -5.37 13.66 -4.53
N GLY A 23 -5.43 12.41 -5.01
CA GLY A 23 -4.46 11.38 -4.65
C GLY A 23 -4.83 10.59 -3.40
N PHE A 24 -3.85 10.10 -2.66
CA PHE A 24 -4.10 9.21 -1.53
C PHE A 24 -4.85 9.91 -0.40
N ALA A 25 -5.89 9.25 0.09
CA ALA A 25 -6.67 9.71 1.21
C ALA A 25 -7.08 8.54 2.11
N CYS A 26 -7.29 8.82 3.38
CA CYS A 26 -7.68 7.79 4.35
C CYS A 26 -8.57 8.36 5.46
N ILE A 27 -9.17 7.46 6.22
CA ILE A 27 -9.83 7.80 7.48
C ILE A 27 -8.91 7.38 8.61
N PRO A 28 -8.23 8.34 9.27
CA PRO A 28 -7.28 8.04 10.36
C PRO A 28 -7.94 7.21 11.47
N GLY A 29 -7.23 6.19 11.92
CA GLY A 29 -7.72 5.31 12.99
C GLY A 29 -8.72 4.23 12.55
N SER A 30 -9.24 4.28 11.33
CA SER A 30 -10.25 3.31 10.84
C SER A 30 -9.76 1.86 10.82
N HIS A 31 -8.45 1.62 10.76
CA HIS A 31 -7.84 0.29 10.88
C HIS A 31 -8.12 -0.40 12.22
N LYS A 32 -8.58 0.35 13.22
CA LYS A 32 -8.99 -0.15 14.55
C LYS A 32 -10.50 -0.32 14.68
N ALA A 33 -11.26 0.10 13.66
CA ALA A 33 -12.70 0.07 13.67
C ALA A 33 -13.22 -1.21 13.02
N ASN A 34 -14.11 -1.93 13.73
CA ASN A 34 -14.84 -3.08 13.18
C ASN A 34 -16.22 -2.64 12.66
N VAL A 35 -16.25 -1.50 11.98
CA VAL A 35 -17.48 -0.97 11.39
C VAL A 35 -17.30 -0.83 9.89
N GLN A 36 -18.37 -1.13 9.17
CA GLN A 36 -18.37 -0.94 7.73
C GLN A 36 -18.43 0.55 7.39
N LEU A 37 -17.64 0.97 6.38
CA LEU A 37 -17.72 2.33 5.87
C LEU A 37 -19.14 2.65 5.38
N PRO A 38 -19.76 3.74 5.87
CA PRO A 38 -21.08 4.16 5.41
C PRO A 38 -21.07 4.38 3.88
N GLU A 39 -22.07 3.87 3.19
CA GLU A 39 -22.12 3.93 1.73
C GLU A 39 -22.08 5.38 1.21
N LYS A 40 -22.78 6.29 1.89
CA LYS A 40 -22.76 7.72 1.57
C LYS A 40 -21.37 8.38 1.60
N TRP A 41 -20.38 7.76 2.27
CA TRP A 41 -19.02 8.27 2.31
C TRP A 41 -18.16 7.74 1.15
N ARG A 42 -18.67 6.77 0.41
CA ARG A 42 -18.02 6.26 -0.82
C ARG A 42 -18.35 7.11 -2.03
N ASP A 43 -19.51 7.81 -1.97
CA ASP A 43 -19.94 8.68 -3.04
C ASP A 43 -19.28 10.07 -2.91
N LEU A 44 -18.28 10.29 -3.72
CA LEU A 44 -17.52 11.54 -3.75
C LEU A 44 -18.23 12.65 -4.56
N SER A 45 -19.35 12.37 -5.23
CA SER A 45 -20.10 13.36 -6.00
C SER A 45 -20.73 14.44 -5.12
N THR A 46 -21.00 14.10 -3.86
CA THR A 46 -21.53 15.02 -2.84
C THR A 46 -20.45 15.77 -2.07
N GLY A 47 -19.19 15.56 -2.43
CA GLY A 47 -18.03 16.11 -1.75
C GLY A 47 -17.32 15.09 -0.86
N VAL A 48 -16.15 15.47 -0.38
CA VAL A 48 -15.32 14.64 0.48
C VAL A 48 -15.73 14.86 1.95
N ASN A 49 -16.05 13.76 2.65
CA ASN A 49 -16.41 13.83 4.07
C ASN A 49 -15.24 14.37 4.89
N GLU A 50 -15.54 15.20 5.90
CA GLU A 50 -14.55 15.83 6.78
C GLU A 50 -13.68 14.84 7.58
N CYS A 51 -14.14 13.60 7.77
CA CYS A 51 -13.35 12.53 8.39
C CYS A 51 -12.26 11.97 7.48
N ILE A 52 -12.26 12.32 6.19
CA ILE A 52 -11.28 11.85 5.21
C ILE A 52 -10.11 12.83 5.20
N GLU A 53 -8.95 12.33 5.60
CA GLU A 53 -7.70 13.08 5.52
C GLU A 53 -7.07 12.89 4.13
N ARG A 54 -6.70 14.01 3.52
CA ARG A 54 -5.96 14.08 2.26
C ARG A 54 -4.47 14.11 2.57
N VAL A 55 -3.75 13.09 2.13
CA VAL A 55 -2.34 12.94 2.48
C VAL A 55 -1.47 13.66 1.45
N ALA A 56 -0.86 14.76 1.88
CA ALA A 56 0.17 15.42 1.08
C ALA A 56 1.47 14.62 1.13
N ALA A 57 2.20 14.61 0.02
CA ALA A 57 3.50 13.95 -0.07
C ALA A 57 4.40 14.65 -1.08
N LYS A 58 5.71 14.57 -0.87
CA LYS A 58 6.74 15.08 -1.77
C LYS A 58 7.41 13.93 -2.52
N PRO A 59 8.10 14.21 -3.63
CA PRO A 59 8.93 13.21 -4.29
C PRO A 59 9.95 12.60 -3.32
N GLY A 60 9.95 11.28 -3.22
CA GLY A 60 10.79 10.51 -2.29
C GLY A 60 10.13 10.17 -0.95
N ASP A 61 8.97 10.72 -0.64
CA ASP A 61 8.20 10.30 0.54
C ASP A 61 7.64 8.89 0.37
N ALA A 62 7.56 8.17 1.47
CA ALA A 62 6.93 6.87 1.56
C ALA A 62 5.72 6.91 2.51
N ILE A 63 4.55 6.55 1.99
CA ILE A 63 3.33 6.39 2.78
C ILE A 63 3.19 4.91 3.11
N ILE A 64 3.21 4.56 4.40
CA ILE A 64 3.07 3.18 4.88
C ILE A 64 1.72 3.02 5.55
N PHE A 65 0.94 2.06 5.07
CA PHE A 65 -0.38 1.79 5.64
C PHE A 65 -0.75 0.31 5.55
N THR A 66 -1.68 -0.10 6.38
CA THR A 66 -2.23 -1.45 6.34
C THR A 66 -3.52 -1.46 5.54
N GLU A 67 -3.84 -2.57 4.88
CA GLU A 67 -5.10 -2.70 4.14
C GLU A 67 -6.35 -2.74 5.06
N ALA A 68 -6.14 -2.81 6.38
CA ALA A 68 -7.22 -2.61 7.35
C ALA A 68 -7.64 -1.13 7.48
N LEU A 69 -6.81 -0.19 7.02
CA LEU A 69 -7.14 1.22 6.99
C LEU A 69 -8.18 1.48 5.89
N THR A 70 -9.24 2.21 6.20
CA THR A 70 -10.11 2.74 5.15
C THR A 70 -9.35 3.81 4.38
N HIS A 71 -9.07 3.52 3.12
CA HIS A 71 -8.28 4.38 2.25
C HIS A 71 -8.80 4.34 0.82
N GLY A 72 -8.33 5.27 0.02
CA GLY A 72 -8.67 5.33 -1.40
C GLY A 72 -7.89 6.41 -2.13
N THR A 73 -8.29 6.64 -3.36
CA THR A 73 -7.71 7.70 -4.18
C THR A 73 -8.82 8.70 -4.53
N LEU A 74 -8.63 9.94 -4.10
CA LEU A 74 -9.48 11.05 -4.54
C LEU A 74 -9.16 11.41 -5.99
N PRO A 75 -10.14 11.95 -6.74
CA PRO A 75 -9.93 12.43 -8.09
C PRO A 75 -8.70 13.34 -8.17
N TRP A 76 -7.91 13.17 -9.21
CA TRP A 76 -6.75 14.02 -9.49
C TRP A 76 -7.24 15.25 -10.24
N GLU A 77 -7.01 16.44 -9.68
CA GLU A 77 -7.65 17.68 -10.12
C GLU A 77 -6.67 18.67 -10.75
N VAL A 78 -5.44 18.23 -11.06
CA VAL A 78 -4.42 19.08 -11.68
C VAL A 78 -3.86 18.40 -12.93
N ASP A 79 -3.29 19.21 -13.85
CA ASP A 79 -2.78 18.72 -15.13
C ASP A 79 -1.45 17.97 -15.01
N GLU A 80 -0.71 18.17 -13.92
CA GLU A 80 0.56 17.48 -13.70
C GLU A 80 0.37 15.98 -13.53
N LYS A 81 1.24 15.20 -14.14
CA LYS A 81 1.23 13.76 -14.03
C LYS A 81 1.58 13.32 -12.60
N ARG A 82 0.78 12.44 -12.02
CA ARG A 82 1.12 11.74 -10.80
C ARG A 82 1.61 10.32 -11.11
N THR A 83 2.70 9.93 -10.48
CA THR A 83 3.20 8.55 -10.53
C THR A 83 3.56 8.11 -9.12
N THR A 84 3.07 6.94 -8.75
CA THR A 84 3.28 6.32 -7.45
C THR A 84 3.69 4.87 -7.65
N VAL A 85 4.67 4.40 -6.89
CA VAL A 85 5.10 3.00 -6.89
C VAL A 85 4.60 2.34 -5.63
N PHE A 86 3.85 1.24 -5.78
CA PHE A 86 3.32 0.46 -4.67
C PHE A 86 4.08 -0.84 -4.48
N TYR A 87 4.51 -1.10 -3.24
CA TYR A 87 4.95 -2.42 -2.81
C TYR A 87 3.98 -2.94 -1.74
N LYS A 88 3.49 -4.15 -1.94
CA LYS A 88 2.58 -4.81 -1.00
C LYS A 88 3.27 -6.00 -0.37
N PHE A 89 3.29 -6.02 0.95
CA PHE A 89 3.94 -7.05 1.74
C PHE A 89 2.91 -7.81 2.58
N SER A 90 2.98 -9.11 2.55
CA SER A 90 2.17 -9.99 3.40
C SER A 90 3.06 -10.88 4.27
N PRO A 91 2.59 -11.31 5.45
CA PRO A 91 3.24 -12.39 6.18
C PRO A 91 3.33 -13.64 5.30
N HIS A 92 4.41 -14.40 5.45
CA HIS A 92 4.66 -15.59 4.64
C HIS A 92 3.51 -16.64 4.65
N ALA A 93 2.68 -16.62 5.69
CA ALA A 93 1.52 -17.51 5.80
C ALA A 93 0.30 -17.05 4.98
N LEU A 94 0.33 -15.84 4.41
CA LEU A 94 -0.79 -15.25 3.70
C LEU A 94 -0.41 -14.97 2.25
N THR A 95 -1.39 -15.06 1.37
CA THR A 95 -1.24 -14.67 -0.02
C THR A 95 -2.36 -13.71 -0.41
N TRP A 96 -2.01 -12.69 -1.17
CA TRP A 96 -2.96 -11.72 -1.72
C TRP A 96 -3.13 -11.88 -3.23
N SER A 97 -2.06 -12.27 -3.94
CA SER A 97 -2.03 -12.39 -5.39
C SER A 97 -1.90 -13.85 -5.82
N ALA A 98 -2.36 -14.17 -7.02
CA ALA A 98 -2.10 -15.44 -7.69
C ALA A 98 -0.75 -15.44 -8.44
N ASP A 99 -0.25 -14.25 -8.81
CA ASP A 99 1.01 -14.09 -9.52
C ASP A 99 2.10 -13.60 -8.57
N PHE A 100 3.27 -14.22 -8.67
CA PHE A 100 4.42 -13.94 -7.82
C PHE A 100 5.66 -13.76 -8.67
N PHE A 101 6.59 -12.95 -8.16
CA PHE A 101 7.92 -12.88 -8.73
C PHE A 101 8.64 -14.22 -8.60
N ASN A 102 9.47 -14.55 -9.58
CA ASN A 102 10.43 -15.63 -9.44
C ASN A 102 11.76 -15.01 -8.93
N PRO A 103 12.22 -15.34 -7.72
CA PRO A 103 13.48 -14.81 -7.19
C PRO A 103 14.68 -15.06 -8.10
N ASP A 104 14.67 -16.17 -8.85
CA ASP A 104 15.78 -16.55 -9.75
C ASP A 104 15.99 -15.54 -10.88
N ASP A 105 14.94 -14.83 -11.29
CA ASP A 105 15.01 -13.80 -12.34
C ASP A 105 15.83 -12.57 -11.88
N PHE A 106 16.09 -12.45 -10.58
CA PHE A 106 16.79 -11.32 -9.97
C PHE A 106 18.18 -11.69 -9.46
N VAL A 107 18.60 -12.95 -9.58
CA VAL A 107 19.94 -13.39 -9.20
C VAL A 107 20.97 -12.76 -10.15
N GLY A 108 21.98 -12.10 -9.57
CA GLY A 108 23.05 -11.45 -10.35
C GLY A 108 22.79 -9.96 -10.66
N TYR A 109 21.65 -9.40 -10.30
CA TYR A 109 21.47 -7.96 -10.36
C TYR A 109 22.36 -7.27 -9.34
N GLU A 110 22.93 -6.11 -9.70
CA GLU A 110 23.67 -5.26 -8.79
C GLU A 110 22.81 -4.94 -7.56
N ASP A 111 23.39 -4.97 -6.39
CA ASP A 111 22.71 -4.75 -5.11
C ASP A 111 21.65 -5.80 -4.69
N MET A 112 21.47 -6.89 -5.42
CA MET A 112 20.58 -7.97 -5.02
C MET A 112 21.28 -8.95 -4.09
N ASP A 113 20.96 -8.86 -2.80
CA ASP A 113 21.45 -9.79 -1.78
C ASP A 113 20.40 -10.84 -1.39
N ARG A 114 20.78 -11.80 -0.54
CA ARG A 114 19.90 -12.87 -0.07
C ARG A 114 18.67 -12.35 0.68
N ARG A 115 18.77 -11.22 1.39
CA ARG A 115 17.67 -10.63 2.14
C ARG A 115 16.63 -10.04 1.18
N LYS A 116 17.11 -9.36 0.14
CA LYS A 116 16.23 -8.79 -0.91
C LYS A 116 15.55 -9.89 -1.70
N LEU A 117 16.28 -10.96 -2.05
CA LEU A 117 15.68 -12.13 -2.71
C LEU A 117 14.60 -12.80 -1.84
N ALA A 118 14.80 -12.87 -0.52
CA ALA A 118 13.80 -13.43 0.38
C ALA A 118 12.47 -12.64 0.42
N LEU A 119 12.47 -11.34 0.06
CA LEU A 119 11.25 -10.54 -0.07
C LEU A 119 10.41 -10.95 -1.29
N LEU A 120 11.03 -11.59 -2.28
CA LEU A 120 10.38 -12.05 -3.50
C LEU A 120 9.87 -13.50 -3.39
N GLU A 121 10.14 -14.18 -2.27
CA GLU A 121 9.70 -15.55 -2.05
C GLU A 121 8.17 -15.67 -2.08
N LYS A 122 7.68 -16.72 -2.69
CA LYS A 122 6.24 -17.03 -2.71
C LYS A 122 5.70 -17.26 -1.29
N PRO A 123 4.50 -16.76 -0.98
CA PRO A 123 3.84 -17.11 0.27
C PRO A 123 3.66 -18.61 0.42
N ASN A 124 3.67 -19.09 1.65
CA ASN A 124 3.53 -20.50 2.01
C ASN A 124 4.60 -21.44 1.45
N ALA A 125 5.65 -20.93 0.80
CA ALA A 125 6.74 -21.76 0.36
C ALA A 125 7.49 -22.34 1.56
N ARG A 126 7.76 -23.66 1.54
CA ARG A 126 8.61 -24.33 2.53
C ARG A 126 10.03 -24.34 1.99
N TYR A 127 10.88 -23.51 2.56
CA TYR A 127 12.29 -23.50 2.21
C TYR A 127 13.08 -24.29 3.27
N PRO A 128 13.69 -25.42 2.90
CA PRO A 128 14.49 -26.21 3.81
C PRO A 128 15.78 -25.52 4.28
N GLN A 129 16.15 -24.43 3.65
CA GLN A 129 17.41 -23.72 3.91
C GLN A 129 17.19 -22.21 4.00
N ARG A 130 16.35 -21.73 4.91
CA ARG A 130 16.29 -20.28 5.19
C ARG A 130 17.67 -19.82 5.70
N PRO A 131 18.27 -18.78 5.12
CA PRO A 131 19.42 -18.15 5.73
C PRO A 131 18.98 -17.56 7.07
N ARG A 132 19.68 -17.96 8.13
CA ARG A 132 19.55 -17.34 9.46
C ARG A 132 20.16 -15.96 9.47
#